data_aae8efddffe38d7662180dddda6892bd
#
_entry.id   aae8efddffe38d7662180dddda6892bd
#
_cell.length_a   1.000
_cell.length_b   1.000
_cell.length_c   1.000
_cell.angle_alpha   90.00
_cell.angle_beta   90.00
_cell.angle_gamma   90.00
#
_symmetry.space_group_name_H-M   'P 1'
#
loop_
_entity.id
_entity.type
_entity.pdbx_description
1 polymer ?
#
loop_
_entity_poly.entity_id
_entity_poly.type
_entity_poly.pdbx_seq_one_letter_code
_entity_poly.pdbx_strand_id
1 'polypeptide(L)'
;MKVALVNPRWTYEHSIYFGCRQPHLPLELGYCKALLETDGHSVLMLDGQLQHLDNAELAERVAAFAPDMTVVTTAPTYLFWRCAPPELRVPAEFLKHLAGRGGRTAAVGPHGSATPAPTLRKLGVDVVVRGECEEVVAELAGRGEWSAVPHTARL
;
A
#
# COMPACT_ATOMS: atom_id res chain seq x y z
N MET A 1 -5.20 6.29 15.83
CA MET A 1 -6.05 6.26 14.61
C MET A 1 -6.25 4.82 14.14
N LYS A 2 -7.15 4.61 13.17
CA LYS A 2 -7.33 3.34 12.48
C LYS A 2 -6.54 3.33 11.18
N VAL A 3 -5.69 2.34 10.98
CA VAL A 3 -4.84 2.21 9.78
C VAL A 3 -5.12 0.90 9.07
N ALA A 4 -5.43 0.95 7.78
CA ALA A 4 -5.52 -0.23 6.93
C ALA A 4 -4.23 -0.39 6.13
N LEU A 5 -3.59 -1.55 6.21
CA LEU A 5 -2.41 -1.94 5.45
C LEU A 5 -2.83 -2.98 4.41
N VAL A 6 -2.68 -2.68 3.12
CA VAL A 6 -3.23 -3.52 2.05
C VAL A 6 -2.14 -3.92 1.06
N ASN A 7 -1.94 -5.23 0.94
CA ASN A 7 -1.26 -5.84 -0.18
C ASN A 7 -2.33 -6.35 -1.15
N PRO A 8 -2.53 -5.71 -2.33
CA PRO A 8 -3.57 -6.12 -3.27
C PRO A 8 -3.34 -7.53 -3.80
N ARG A 9 -4.37 -8.12 -4.43
CA ARG A 9 -4.21 -9.40 -5.11
C ARG A 9 -3.44 -9.20 -6.42
N TRP A 10 -2.17 -9.54 -6.40
CA TRP A 10 -1.31 -9.46 -7.56
C TRP A 10 -1.69 -10.51 -8.61
N THR A 11 -2.05 -10.05 -9.80
CA THR A 11 -2.34 -10.88 -10.96
C THR A 11 -1.27 -10.67 -12.01
N TYR A 12 -0.79 -11.75 -12.58
CA TYR A 12 0.29 -11.74 -13.58
C TYR A 12 -0.23 -12.09 -14.98
N GLU A 13 -1.55 -12.07 -15.16
CA GLU A 13 -2.18 -12.26 -16.46
C GLU A 13 -1.69 -11.18 -17.42
N HIS A 14 -1.24 -11.63 -18.59
CA HIS A 14 -0.65 -10.77 -19.62
C HIS A 14 0.65 -10.04 -19.21
N SER A 15 1.28 -10.42 -18.10
CA SER A 15 2.56 -9.87 -17.66
C SER A 15 3.72 -10.73 -18.12
N ILE A 16 4.82 -10.08 -18.51
CA ILE A 16 6.10 -10.76 -18.78
C ILE A 16 6.72 -11.38 -17.52
N TYR A 17 6.20 -11.04 -16.34
CA TYR A 17 6.70 -11.51 -15.04
C TYR A 17 5.98 -12.74 -14.51
N PHE A 18 5.57 -13.64 -15.37
CA PHE A 18 4.78 -14.85 -15.07
C PHE A 18 5.44 -15.84 -14.08
N GLY A 19 6.71 -15.66 -13.74
CA GLY A 19 7.44 -16.55 -12.84
C GLY A 19 7.19 -16.34 -11.34
N CYS A 20 6.34 -15.41 -10.93
CA CYS A 20 6.17 -14.98 -9.54
C CYS A 20 4.75 -15.23 -9.02
N ARG A 21 4.26 -16.45 -9.17
CA ARG A 21 2.86 -16.80 -8.83
C ARG A 21 2.66 -17.16 -7.35
N GLN A 22 3.72 -17.44 -6.62
CA GLN A 22 3.63 -17.82 -5.21
C GLN A 22 3.40 -16.57 -4.35
N PRO A 23 2.44 -16.60 -3.43
CA PRO A 23 2.27 -15.51 -2.48
C PRO A 23 3.46 -15.46 -1.51
N HIS A 24 3.91 -14.27 -1.19
CA HIS A 24 4.94 -14.00 -0.20
C HIS A 24 4.43 -13.01 0.81
N LEU A 25 4.85 -13.17 2.06
CA LEU A 25 4.46 -12.25 3.12
C LEU A 25 4.98 -10.83 2.81
N PRO A 26 4.13 -9.81 2.85
CA PRO A 26 4.55 -8.42 2.72
C PRO A 26 5.21 -7.97 4.02
N LEU A 27 6.50 -8.27 4.17
CA LEU A 27 7.26 -8.04 5.40
C LEU A 27 7.24 -6.57 5.82
N GLU A 28 7.36 -5.66 4.87
CA GLU A 28 7.27 -4.22 5.10
C GLU A 28 5.95 -3.81 5.77
N LEU A 29 4.82 -4.41 5.35
CA LEU A 29 3.54 -4.17 6.03
C LEU A 29 3.48 -4.83 7.41
N GLY A 30 4.16 -5.97 7.59
CA GLY A 30 4.29 -6.62 8.89
C GLY A 30 5.04 -5.74 9.91
N TYR A 31 6.14 -5.12 9.48
CA TYR A 31 6.88 -4.17 10.30
C TYR A 31 6.08 -2.89 10.56
N CYS A 32 5.43 -2.33 9.54
CA CYS A 32 4.52 -1.20 9.73
C CYS A 32 3.45 -1.52 10.78
N LYS A 33 2.83 -2.70 10.71
CA LYS A 33 1.82 -3.14 11.68
C LYS A 33 2.38 -3.15 13.10
N ALA A 34 3.56 -3.75 13.30
CA ALA A 34 4.17 -3.84 14.62
C ALA A 34 4.46 -2.47 15.23
N LEU A 35 5.00 -1.54 14.45
CA LEU A 35 5.27 -0.16 14.90
C LEU A 35 3.96 0.58 15.23
N LEU A 36 2.99 0.54 14.33
CA LEU A 36 1.70 1.21 14.52
C LEU A 36 0.95 0.70 15.77
N GLU A 37 0.95 -0.61 16.01
CA GLU A 37 0.31 -1.19 17.20
C GLU A 37 1.07 -0.81 18.48
N THR A 38 2.40 -0.73 18.44
CA THR A 38 3.23 -0.24 19.56
C THR A 38 2.90 1.21 19.90
N ASP A 39 2.61 2.03 18.89
CA ASP A 39 2.21 3.43 19.05
C ASP A 39 0.71 3.60 19.41
N GLY A 40 0.00 2.51 19.63
CA GLY A 40 -1.40 2.51 20.08
C GLY A 40 -2.42 2.73 18.97
N HIS A 41 -2.07 2.51 17.71
CA HIS A 41 -3.00 2.55 16.60
C HIS A 41 -3.75 1.23 16.43
N SER A 42 -4.99 1.28 15.92
CA SER A 42 -5.76 0.10 15.53
C SER A 42 -5.43 -0.25 14.08
N VAL A 43 -4.93 -1.46 13.83
CA VAL A 43 -4.43 -1.85 12.51
C VAL A 43 -5.21 -3.02 11.92
N LEU A 44 -5.71 -2.84 10.69
CA LEU A 44 -6.21 -3.90 9.82
C LEU A 44 -5.16 -4.19 8.75
N MET A 45 -4.62 -5.40 8.73
CA MET A 45 -3.72 -5.83 7.66
C MET A 45 -4.43 -6.85 6.76
N LEU A 46 -4.46 -6.55 5.46
CA LEU A 46 -5.05 -7.41 4.44
C LEU A 46 -4.02 -7.78 3.38
N ASP A 47 -3.88 -9.06 3.14
CA ASP A 47 -3.08 -9.61 2.04
C ASP A 47 -4.03 -10.32 1.06
N GLY A 48 -4.36 -9.65 -0.03
CA GLY A 48 -5.28 -10.17 -1.05
C GLY A 48 -4.75 -11.41 -1.77
N GLN A 49 -3.44 -11.54 -1.87
CA GLN A 49 -2.84 -12.71 -2.51
C GLN A 49 -2.87 -13.94 -1.59
N LEU A 50 -2.44 -13.81 -0.36
CA LEU A 50 -2.42 -14.90 0.62
C LEU A 50 -3.83 -15.31 1.05
N GLN A 51 -4.72 -14.35 1.23
CA GLN A 51 -6.10 -14.57 1.69
C GLN A 51 -7.08 -14.85 0.54
N HIS A 52 -6.60 -14.89 -0.71
CA HIS A 52 -7.41 -15.09 -1.93
C HIS A 52 -8.56 -14.09 -2.10
N LEU A 53 -8.39 -12.86 -1.60
CA LEU A 53 -9.38 -11.79 -1.71
C LEU A 53 -9.20 -11.04 -3.03
N ASP A 54 -10.28 -10.76 -3.72
CA ASP A 54 -10.25 -9.87 -4.87
C ASP A 54 -10.27 -8.38 -4.45
N ASN A 55 -10.13 -7.48 -5.43
CA ASN A 55 -10.06 -6.04 -5.14
C ASN A 55 -11.36 -5.49 -4.56
N ALA A 56 -12.52 -6.05 -4.92
CA ALA A 56 -13.81 -5.64 -4.38
C ALA A 56 -13.95 -6.08 -2.91
N GLU A 57 -13.62 -7.33 -2.62
CA GLU A 57 -13.62 -7.88 -1.26
C GLU A 57 -12.66 -7.13 -0.34
N LEU A 58 -11.44 -6.81 -0.83
CA LEU A 58 -10.47 -6.00 -0.09
C LEU A 58 -11.06 -4.61 0.22
N ALA A 59 -11.63 -3.95 -0.77
CA ALA A 59 -12.21 -2.62 -0.60
C ALA A 59 -13.38 -2.61 0.39
N GLU A 60 -14.25 -3.62 0.37
CA GLU A 60 -15.34 -3.75 1.32
C GLU A 60 -14.84 -3.99 2.76
N ARG A 61 -13.80 -4.80 2.95
CA ARG A 61 -13.21 -5.01 4.28
C ARG A 61 -12.55 -3.73 4.82
N VAL A 62 -11.84 -2.99 3.96
CA VAL A 62 -11.28 -1.69 4.33
C VAL A 62 -12.38 -0.71 4.70
N ALA A 63 -13.43 -0.59 3.87
CA ALA A 63 -14.56 0.30 4.12
C ALA A 63 -15.29 -0.05 5.41
N ALA A 64 -15.51 -1.33 5.70
CA ALA A 64 -16.13 -1.80 6.94
C ALA A 64 -15.29 -1.47 8.19
N PHE A 65 -13.97 -1.49 8.06
CA PHE A 65 -13.06 -1.08 9.12
C PHE A 65 -13.10 0.43 9.36
N ALA A 66 -13.49 1.21 8.35
CA ALA A 66 -13.54 2.67 8.37
C ALA A 66 -12.21 3.29 8.85
N PRO A 67 -11.10 3.11 8.10
CA PRO A 67 -9.80 3.62 8.51
C PRO A 67 -9.69 5.14 8.34
N ASP A 68 -8.84 5.74 9.16
CA ASP A 68 -8.40 7.13 8.98
C ASP A 68 -7.33 7.22 7.86
N MET A 69 -6.57 6.11 7.68
CA MET A 69 -5.50 6.01 6.68
C MET A 69 -5.48 4.61 6.08
N THR A 70 -5.29 4.53 4.75
CA THR A 70 -5.03 3.28 4.03
C THR A 70 -3.66 3.35 3.34
N VAL A 71 -2.83 2.35 3.60
CA VAL A 71 -1.53 2.16 2.96
C VAL A 71 -1.63 1.02 1.96
N VAL A 72 -1.21 1.25 0.71
CA VAL A 72 -1.22 0.24 -0.36
C VAL A 72 0.17 -0.01 -0.90
N THR A 73 0.53 -1.28 -1.10
CA THR A 73 1.81 -1.64 -1.76
C THR A 73 1.73 -1.41 -3.27
N THR A 74 2.85 -0.98 -3.87
CA THR A 74 2.98 -0.74 -5.31
C THR A 74 3.64 -1.90 -6.05
N ALA A 75 4.15 -2.89 -5.33
CA ALA A 75 4.67 -4.14 -5.86
C ALA A 75 4.57 -5.22 -4.78
N PRO A 76 4.47 -6.51 -5.14
CA PRO A 76 4.67 -7.58 -4.15
C PRO A 76 6.09 -7.52 -3.60
N THR A 77 6.27 -7.67 -2.30
CA THR A 77 7.60 -7.67 -1.63
C THR A 77 8.60 -8.57 -2.34
N TYR A 78 8.16 -9.71 -2.73
CA TYR A 78 8.98 -10.70 -3.43
C TYR A 78 9.58 -10.22 -4.76
N LEU A 79 8.90 -9.35 -5.50
CA LEU A 79 9.39 -8.83 -6.78
C LEU A 79 10.50 -7.79 -6.61
N PHE A 80 10.78 -7.34 -5.42
CA PHE A 80 11.95 -6.52 -5.13
C PHE A 80 13.26 -7.19 -5.62
N TRP A 81 13.34 -8.52 -5.52
CA TRP A 81 14.50 -9.29 -5.99
C TRP A 81 14.52 -9.53 -7.50
N ARG A 82 13.39 -9.34 -8.20
CA ARG A 82 13.22 -9.74 -9.60
C ARG A 82 12.72 -8.65 -10.53
N CYS A 83 12.83 -7.41 -10.16
CA CYS A 83 12.27 -6.24 -10.82
C CYS A 83 10.77 -6.07 -10.53
N ALA A 84 10.41 -4.95 -9.92
CA ALA A 84 9.02 -4.56 -9.78
C ALA A 84 8.37 -4.47 -11.17
N PRO A 85 7.13 -4.98 -11.34
CA PRO A 85 6.42 -4.81 -12.60
C PRO A 85 6.40 -3.33 -12.99
N PRO A 86 6.69 -2.94 -14.23
CA PRO A 86 6.68 -1.53 -14.63
C PRO A 86 5.26 -0.95 -14.71
N GLU A 87 4.31 -1.57 -14.03
CA GLU A 87 2.90 -1.19 -14.04
C GLU A 87 2.33 -1.03 -12.64
N LEU A 88 1.46 -0.05 -12.49
CA LEU A 88 0.70 0.21 -11.27
C LEU A 88 -0.77 -0.23 -11.40
N ARG A 89 -1.07 -1.15 -12.32
CA ARG A 89 -2.45 -1.57 -12.61
C ARG A 89 -3.15 -2.13 -11.38
N VAL A 90 -2.51 -3.06 -10.69
CA VAL A 90 -3.12 -3.76 -9.56
C VAL A 90 -3.49 -2.82 -8.41
N PRO A 91 -2.58 -2.01 -7.86
CA PRO A 91 -2.96 -1.05 -6.82
C PRO A 91 -3.94 0.02 -7.33
N ALA A 92 -3.86 0.45 -8.59
CA ALA A 92 -4.81 1.40 -9.16
C ALA A 92 -6.23 0.83 -9.24
N GLU A 93 -6.38 -0.44 -9.61
CA GLU A 93 -7.67 -1.13 -9.62
C GLU A 93 -8.26 -1.27 -8.20
N PHE A 94 -7.45 -1.67 -7.23
CA PHE A 94 -7.87 -1.70 -5.83
C PHE A 94 -8.36 -0.32 -5.36
N LEU A 95 -7.59 0.73 -5.59
CA LEU A 95 -7.95 2.10 -5.19
C LEU A 95 -9.24 2.59 -5.86
N LYS A 96 -9.53 2.19 -7.10
CA LYS A 96 -10.82 2.45 -7.75
C LYS A 96 -11.98 1.76 -7.03
N HIS A 97 -11.83 0.51 -6.62
CA HIS A 97 -12.86 -0.19 -5.83
C HIS A 97 -13.06 0.44 -4.45
N LEU A 98 -11.98 0.94 -3.86
CA LEU A 98 -12.05 1.63 -2.57
C LEU A 98 -12.85 2.94 -2.65
N ALA A 99 -12.79 3.66 -3.78
CA ALA A 99 -13.62 4.82 -4.12
C ALA A 99 -13.69 5.89 -3.01
N GLY A 100 -12.55 6.21 -2.41
CA GLY A 100 -12.44 7.22 -1.34
C GLY A 100 -12.93 6.78 0.05
N ARG A 101 -13.33 5.51 0.22
CA ARG A 101 -13.81 4.97 1.52
C ARG A 101 -12.66 4.54 2.46
N GLY A 102 -11.43 4.81 2.10
CA GLY A 102 -10.23 4.36 2.82
C GLY A 102 -9.56 5.41 3.70
N GLY A 103 -10.21 6.54 3.98
CA GLY A 103 -9.56 7.67 4.61
C GLY A 103 -8.47 8.28 3.71
N ARG A 104 -7.43 8.86 4.31
CA ARG A 104 -6.26 9.34 3.57
C ARG A 104 -5.46 8.15 3.03
N THR A 105 -4.85 8.30 1.87
CA THR A 105 -4.20 7.19 1.17
C THR A 105 -2.69 7.40 1.00
N ALA A 106 -1.92 6.37 1.30
CA ALA A 106 -0.48 6.34 1.10
C ALA A 106 -0.09 5.14 0.23
N ALA A 107 0.84 5.34 -0.71
CA ALA A 107 1.41 4.25 -1.48
C ALA A 107 2.87 4.01 -1.08
N VAL A 108 3.24 2.76 -0.87
CA VAL A 108 4.58 2.32 -0.46
C VAL A 108 5.18 1.35 -1.48
N GLY A 109 6.50 1.29 -1.54
CA GLY A 109 7.22 0.33 -2.39
C GLY A 109 8.07 0.98 -3.50
N PRO A 110 8.63 0.17 -4.42
CA PRO A 110 9.70 0.61 -5.33
C PRO A 110 9.27 1.70 -6.31
N HIS A 111 8.01 1.74 -6.73
CA HIS A 111 7.52 2.77 -7.67
C HIS A 111 7.55 4.16 -7.05
N GLY A 112 7.22 4.28 -5.76
CA GLY A 112 7.31 5.53 -5.03
C GLY A 112 8.73 6.07 -4.95
N SER A 113 9.69 5.19 -4.77
CA SER A 113 11.11 5.55 -4.71
C SER A 113 11.69 5.92 -6.08
N ALA A 114 11.36 5.14 -7.12
CA ALA A 114 11.92 5.33 -8.46
C ALA A 114 11.25 6.47 -9.25
N THR A 115 9.93 6.56 -9.19
CA THR A 115 9.13 7.50 -9.98
C THR A 115 7.98 8.11 -9.18
N PRO A 116 8.26 8.92 -8.14
CA PRO A 116 7.23 9.38 -7.20
C PRO A 116 6.11 10.18 -7.86
N ALA A 117 6.42 11.16 -8.70
CA ALA A 117 5.39 12.01 -9.31
C ALA A 117 4.49 11.26 -10.32
N PRO A 118 5.00 10.39 -11.22
CA PRO A 118 4.16 9.51 -12.02
C PRO A 118 3.30 8.56 -11.18
N THR A 119 3.85 8.00 -10.09
CA THR A 119 3.12 7.10 -9.19
C THR A 119 1.96 7.81 -8.51
N LEU A 120 2.19 9.01 -7.96
CA LEU A 120 1.13 9.85 -7.39
C LEU A 120 -0.01 10.10 -8.37
N ARG A 121 0.33 10.59 -9.57
CA ARG A 121 -0.69 10.90 -10.60
C ARG A 121 -1.48 9.67 -11.03
N LYS A 122 -0.81 8.54 -11.20
CA LYS A 122 -1.45 7.31 -11.69
C LYS A 122 -2.33 6.65 -10.65
N LEU A 123 -1.94 6.68 -9.38
CA LEU A 123 -2.69 6.08 -8.29
C LEU A 123 -3.75 7.02 -7.70
N GLY A 124 -3.55 8.33 -7.78
CA GLY A 124 -4.43 9.31 -7.16
C GLY A 124 -4.41 9.26 -5.62
N VAL A 125 -3.29 8.84 -5.03
CA VAL A 125 -3.11 8.80 -3.58
C VAL A 125 -2.65 10.15 -3.04
N ASP A 126 -2.89 10.40 -1.73
CA ASP A 126 -2.50 11.65 -1.08
C ASP A 126 -0.99 11.77 -0.93
N VAL A 127 -0.31 10.65 -0.74
CA VAL A 127 1.14 10.61 -0.55
C VAL A 127 1.77 9.33 -1.10
N VAL A 128 3.00 9.44 -1.57
CA VAL A 128 3.86 8.31 -1.93
C VAL A 128 5.08 8.31 -1.04
N VAL A 129 5.36 7.20 -0.38
CA VAL A 129 6.55 7.02 0.45
C VAL A 129 7.75 6.63 -0.43
N ARG A 130 8.91 7.19 -0.13
CA ARG A 130 10.18 6.97 -0.81
C ARG A 130 11.16 6.26 0.11
N GLY A 131 11.76 5.19 -0.36
CA GLY A 131 12.66 4.35 0.44
C GLY A 131 11.91 3.39 1.35
N GLU A 132 12.50 3.08 2.49
CA GLU A 132 11.91 2.25 3.53
C GLU A 132 10.66 2.93 4.10
N CYS A 133 9.60 2.16 4.30
CA CYS A 133 8.31 2.73 4.59
C CYS A 133 7.88 2.67 6.06
N GLU A 134 8.52 1.82 6.85
CA GLU A 134 8.04 1.42 8.16
C GLU A 134 7.90 2.61 9.13
N GLU A 135 9.00 3.35 9.32
CA GLU A 135 9.01 4.54 10.18
C GLU A 135 8.20 5.68 9.59
N VAL A 136 8.24 5.84 8.25
CA VAL A 136 7.50 6.90 7.56
C VAL A 136 5.99 6.69 7.70
N VAL A 137 5.51 5.44 7.60
CA VAL A 137 4.09 5.10 7.79
C VAL A 137 3.66 5.36 9.25
N ALA A 138 4.49 5.00 10.22
CA ALA A 138 4.24 5.30 11.62
C ALA A 138 4.17 6.82 11.86
N GLU A 139 5.09 7.58 11.26
CA GLU A 139 5.09 9.05 11.36
C GLU A 139 3.86 9.68 10.70
N LEU A 140 3.42 9.18 9.54
CA LEU A 140 2.18 9.61 8.89
C LEU A 140 0.96 9.37 9.77
N ALA A 141 0.90 8.23 10.46
CA ALA A 141 -0.17 7.90 11.39
C ALA A 141 -0.15 8.77 12.66
N GLY A 142 1.04 9.14 13.16
CA GLY A 142 1.20 9.97 14.35
C GLY A 142 0.92 11.45 14.11
N ARG A 143 0.92 11.92 12.85
CA ARG A 143 0.78 13.34 12.52
C ARG A 143 -0.55 13.65 11.84
N GLY A 144 -1.20 14.73 12.30
CA GLY A 144 -2.39 15.27 11.60
C GLY A 144 -2.05 15.88 10.24
N GLU A 145 -0.86 16.51 10.13
CA GLU A 145 -0.38 17.16 8.90
C GLU A 145 0.78 16.37 8.28
N TRP A 146 0.59 15.92 7.04
CA TRP A 146 1.56 15.09 6.31
C TRP A 146 2.61 15.92 5.54
N SER A 147 2.42 17.24 5.43
CA SER A 147 3.31 18.13 4.66
C SER A 147 4.74 18.15 5.16
N ALA A 148 4.96 17.90 6.44
CA ALA A 148 6.25 17.91 7.08
C ALA A 148 6.90 16.53 7.24
N VAL A 149 6.24 15.44 6.76
CA VAL A 149 6.81 14.10 6.89
C VAL A 149 7.89 13.91 5.82
N PRO A 150 9.16 13.66 6.22
CA PRO A 150 10.24 13.43 5.26
C PRO A 150 10.03 12.14 4.47
N HIS A 151 10.83 11.95 3.41
CA HIS A 151 10.75 10.77 2.55
C HIS A 151 9.37 10.53 1.91
N THR A 152 8.57 11.59 1.75
CA THR A 152 7.28 11.54 1.06
C THR A 152 7.29 12.40 -0.20
N ALA A 153 6.41 12.09 -1.15
CA ALA A 153 6.09 12.93 -2.30
C ALA A 153 4.57 13.13 -2.40
N ARG A 154 4.18 14.35 -2.76
CA ARG A 154 2.79 14.81 -2.92
C ARG A 154 2.68 15.70 -4.16
N LEU A 155 1.48 15.93 -4.64
CA LEU A 155 1.22 16.92 -5.69
C LEU A 155 1.11 18.31 -5.10
#